data_ce0be1b9dc476390aa25115945d5683d
#
_entry.id   ce0be1b9dc476390aa25115945d5683d
#
_cell.length_a   1.000
_cell.length_b   1.000
_cell.length_c   1.000
_cell.angle_alpha   90.00
_cell.angle_beta   90.00
_cell.angle_gamma   90.00
#
_symmetry.space_group_name_H-M   'P 1'
#
loop_
_entity.id
_entity.type
_entity.pdbx_description
1 polymer ?
#
loop_
_entity_poly.entity_id
_entity_poly.type
_entity_poly.pdbx_seq_one_letter_code
_entity_poly.pdbx_strand_id
1 'polypeptide(L)'
;MTKRALAREENLERQTGRERPAQRRHVRRCVSDDGRTKMLAKRVIPCMDVKDGRVVKGVNFVNLRDAGDPIELAQRYDEERADEVIFLDITATSDDRATTVDLASRASEQLHLPYCVGGGFRSVADIRTMIAAGADKVSVNSAAVADPSLITSAAAAFGSQAILCAIDAKHVAGAGDKWEVYVHGGRKATGIDAVQWAQEAARRGAGEILLTSMDRDGSRDGFDCALTRAV
;
A
#
# COMPACT_ATOMS: atom_id res chain seq x y z
N MET A 1 -14.65 23.86 9.04
CA MET A 1 -14.60 22.95 10.21
C MET A 1 -16.02 22.75 10.70
N THR A 2 -16.56 21.56 10.60
CA THR A 2 -17.95 21.28 10.97
C THR A 2 -18.04 20.88 12.45
N LYS A 3 -19.15 21.26 13.09
CA LYS A 3 -19.47 20.94 14.51
C LYS A 3 -19.29 19.45 14.90
N ARG A 4 -19.20 18.53 13.93
CA ARG A 4 -18.93 17.11 14.16
C ARG A 4 -17.45 16.79 14.43
N ALA A 5 -16.50 17.58 13.93
CA ALA A 5 -15.08 17.39 14.20
C ALA A 5 -14.76 17.79 15.66
N LEU A 6 -15.31 18.92 16.13
CA LEU A 6 -15.14 19.38 17.52
C LEU A 6 -15.81 18.44 18.53
N ALA A 7 -16.99 17.87 18.21
CA ALA A 7 -17.65 16.90 19.08
C ALA A 7 -16.91 15.55 19.18
N ARG A 8 -16.07 15.21 18.21
CA ARG A 8 -15.22 14.00 18.23
C ARG A 8 -13.99 14.19 19.14
N GLU A 9 -13.38 15.35 19.13
CA GLU A 9 -12.27 15.68 20.04
C GLU A 9 -12.74 15.73 21.50
N GLU A 10 -13.86 16.40 21.80
CA GLU A 10 -14.41 16.46 23.16
C GLU A 10 -14.90 15.10 23.71
N ASN A 11 -15.36 14.18 22.85
CA ASN A 11 -15.79 12.85 23.29
C ASN A 11 -14.60 11.90 23.49
N LEU A 12 -13.49 12.12 22.76
CA LEU A 12 -12.25 11.36 22.94
C LEU A 12 -11.59 11.69 24.28
N GLU A 13 -11.63 12.95 24.70
CA GLU A 13 -11.05 13.37 25.98
C GLU A 13 -11.84 12.89 27.22
N ARG A 14 -13.15 12.66 27.10
CA ARG A 14 -14.00 12.19 28.21
C ARG A 14 -13.97 10.67 28.44
N GLN A 15 -13.57 9.89 27.46
CA GLN A 15 -13.49 8.42 27.58
C GLN A 15 -12.11 7.89 27.94
N THR A 16 -11.07 8.72 27.96
CA THR A 16 -9.69 8.29 28.22
C THR A 16 -9.15 8.76 29.57
N GLY A 17 -9.94 8.59 30.64
CA GLY A 17 -9.43 8.62 32.01
C GLY A 17 -8.55 7.44 32.42
N ARG A 18 -8.03 6.68 31.45
CA ARG A 18 -6.95 5.72 31.61
C ARG A 18 -5.74 6.23 30.86
N GLU A 19 -4.76 6.72 31.60
CA GLU A 19 -3.40 6.90 31.10
C GLU A 19 -2.97 5.61 30.43
N ARG A 20 -2.90 5.62 29.09
CA ARG A 20 -2.25 4.57 28.35
C ARG A 20 -0.78 4.60 28.71
N PRO A 21 -0.19 3.52 29.23
CA PRO A 21 1.25 3.48 29.33
C PRO A 21 1.79 3.75 27.92
N ALA A 22 2.65 4.76 27.80
CA ALA A 22 3.35 5.06 26.56
C ALA A 22 4.10 3.80 26.16
N GLN A 23 3.49 3.01 25.29
CA GLN A 23 4.18 1.89 24.65
C GLN A 23 5.28 2.49 23.81
N ARG A 24 6.47 2.55 24.38
CA ARG A 24 7.70 2.85 23.64
C ARG A 24 7.77 1.83 22.52
N ARG A 25 7.44 2.27 21.31
CA ARG A 25 7.77 1.53 20.09
C ARG A 25 9.26 1.23 20.17
N HIS A 26 9.60 -0.01 20.46
CA HIS A 26 10.96 -0.48 20.40
C HIS A 26 11.33 -0.57 18.92
N VAL A 27 11.68 0.59 18.36
CA VAL A 27 12.51 0.58 17.16
C VAL A 27 13.77 -0.15 17.58
N ARG A 28 13.93 -1.39 17.14
CA ARG A 28 15.17 -2.14 17.34
C ARG A 28 16.26 -1.35 16.63
N ARG A 29 16.98 -0.52 17.38
CA ARG A 29 18.23 0.08 16.94
C ARG A 29 19.22 -1.06 16.79
N CYS A 30 19.48 -1.49 15.57
CA CYS A 30 20.72 -2.18 15.27
C CYS A 30 21.82 -1.12 15.39
N VAL A 31 22.45 -1.06 16.56
CA VAL A 31 23.69 -0.31 16.75
C VAL A 31 24.81 -1.25 16.32
N SER A 32 25.45 -0.98 15.20
CA SER A 32 26.77 -1.55 14.93
C SER A 32 27.77 -0.77 15.78
N ASP A 33 28.68 -1.49 16.44
CA ASP A 33 29.69 -0.97 17.40
C ASP A 33 30.77 -0.09 16.75
N ASP A 34 30.67 0.20 15.45
CA ASP A 34 31.73 0.85 14.64
C ASP A 34 31.39 2.27 14.15
N GLY A 35 30.39 2.93 14.73
CA GLY A 35 30.06 4.33 14.44
C GLY A 35 29.54 4.61 13.03
N ARG A 36 29.20 3.58 12.22
CA ARG A 36 28.71 3.72 10.86
C ARG A 36 27.19 3.75 10.80
N THR A 37 26.70 4.72 10.08
CA THR A 37 25.34 4.98 9.55
C THR A 37 24.23 4.12 10.19
N LYS A 38 23.35 4.75 10.96
CA LYS A 38 22.08 4.14 11.44
C LYS A 38 21.32 3.58 10.24
N MET A 39 21.42 2.28 10.00
CA MET A 39 20.53 1.62 9.02
C MET A 39 19.10 1.68 9.55
N LEU A 40 18.20 2.18 8.72
CA LEU A 40 16.78 2.11 8.99
C LEU A 40 16.38 0.63 9.15
N ALA A 41 15.57 0.34 10.16
CA ALA A 41 15.00 -1.00 10.31
C ALA A 41 14.11 -1.32 9.11
N LYS A 42 14.13 -2.58 8.66
CA LYS A 42 13.20 -3.04 7.63
C LYS A 42 11.81 -3.16 8.24
N ARG A 43 10.79 -2.74 7.48
CA ARG A 43 9.39 -2.93 7.84
C ARG A 43 8.89 -4.26 7.27
N VAL A 44 8.06 -4.95 8.02
CA VAL A 44 7.32 -6.13 7.54
C VAL A 44 5.89 -5.66 7.26
N ILE A 45 5.51 -5.67 5.98
CA ILE A 45 4.25 -5.11 5.50
C ILE A 45 3.48 -6.20 4.73
N PRO A 46 2.55 -6.93 5.37
CA PRO A 46 1.68 -7.85 4.66
C PRO A 46 0.81 -7.15 3.63
N CYS A 47 0.78 -7.68 2.40
CA CYS A 47 -0.12 -7.26 1.34
C CYS A 47 -1.23 -8.31 1.19
N MET A 48 -2.47 -7.85 1.12
CA MET A 48 -3.65 -8.70 0.98
C MET A 48 -4.44 -8.29 -0.25
N ASP A 49 -4.56 -9.22 -1.21
CA ASP A 49 -5.47 -9.05 -2.33
C ASP A 49 -6.90 -9.22 -1.85
N VAL A 50 -7.74 -8.21 -2.08
CA VAL A 50 -9.15 -8.21 -1.72
C VAL A 50 -9.98 -8.28 -2.98
N LYS A 51 -10.94 -9.20 -3.00
CA LYS A 51 -11.92 -9.36 -4.04
C LYS A 51 -13.30 -9.50 -3.42
N ASP A 52 -14.27 -8.68 -3.84
CA ASP A 52 -15.63 -8.68 -3.33
C ASP A 52 -15.70 -8.62 -1.79
N GLY A 53 -14.82 -7.80 -1.17
CA GLY A 53 -14.73 -7.64 0.28
C GLY A 53 -14.06 -8.81 1.04
N ARG A 54 -13.49 -9.80 0.34
CA ARG A 54 -12.81 -10.96 0.94
C ARG A 54 -11.35 -11.01 0.52
N VAL A 55 -10.48 -11.43 1.43
CA VAL A 55 -9.08 -11.69 1.06
C VAL A 55 -9.02 -12.94 0.22
N VAL A 56 -8.29 -12.86 -0.89
CA VAL A 56 -8.08 -13.98 -1.79
C VAL A 56 -6.61 -14.29 -1.96
N LYS A 57 -6.30 -15.56 -2.22
CA LYS A 57 -4.95 -16.03 -2.54
C LYS A 57 -4.97 -16.85 -3.82
N GLY A 58 -4.04 -16.52 -4.71
CA GLY A 58 -3.83 -17.26 -5.96
C GLY A 58 -2.35 -17.25 -6.36
N VAL A 59 -2.01 -17.96 -7.40
CA VAL A 59 -0.71 -17.88 -8.06
C VAL A 59 -0.92 -17.17 -9.38
N ASN A 60 -0.16 -16.12 -9.68
CA ASN A 60 -0.30 -15.30 -10.87
C ASN A 60 -1.74 -14.81 -11.12
N PHE A 61 -2.46 -14.44 -10.06
CA PHE A 61 -3.86 -13.96 -10.10
C PHE A 61 -4.88 -14.96 -10.68
N VAL A 62 -4.55 -16.26 -10.74
CA VAL A 62 -5.47 -17.33 -11.18
C VAL A 62 -5.78 -18.29 -10.05
N ASN A 63 -6.94 -18.99 -10.15
CA ASN A 63 -7.41 -19.94 -9.15
C ASN A 63 -7.51 -19.33 -7.75
N LEU A 64 -8.07 -18.13 -7.66
CA LEU A 64 -8.24 -17.42 -6.40
C LEU A 64 -9.09 -18.24 -5.41
N ARG A 65 -8.59 -18.41 -4.20
CA ARG A 65 -9.27 -19.03 -3.07
C ARG A 65 -9.53 -18.00 -2.00
N ASP A 66 -10.69 -18.04 -1.39
CA ASP A 66 -11.03 -17.22 -0.23
C ASP A 66 -10.07 -17.54 0.93
N ALA A 67 -9.51 -16.51 1.54
CA ALA A 67 -8.59 -16.61 2.67
C ALA A 67 -9.14 -15.96 3.95
N GLY A 68 -10.32 -15.35 3.91
CA GLY A 68 -10.99 -14.82 5.10
C GLY A 68 -11.40 -13.35 5.00
N ASP A 69 -11.87 -12.82 6.13
CA ASP A 69 -12.19 -11.39 6.27
C ASP A 69 -10.89 -10.57 6.35
N PRO A 70 -10.77 -9.46 5.59
CA PRO A 70 -9.57 -8.64 5.57
C PRO A 70 -9.24 -8.00 6.91
N ILE A 71 -10.24 -7.63 7.71
CA ILE A 71 -10.03 -6.99 9.01
C ILE A 71 -9.54 -8.02 10.03
N GLU A 72 -10.14 -9.21 10.09
CA GLU A 72 -9.70 -10.29 10.98
C GLU A 72 -8.23 -10.70 10.69
N LEU A 73 -7.87 -10.78 9.40
CA LEU A 73 -6.49 -11.08 9.01
C LEU A 73 -5.54 -9.94 9.37
N ALA A 74 -5.94 -8.69 9.18
CA ALA A 74 -5.13 -7.54 9.55
C ALA A 74 -4.91 -7.44 11.06
N GLN A 75 -5.93 -7.75 11.88
CA GLN A 75 -5.82 -7.83 13.33
C GLN A 75 -4.79 -8.90 13.76
N ARG A 76 -4.81 -10.07 13.11
CA ARG A 76 -3.79 -11.11 13.37
C ARG A 76 -2.38 -10.62 13.04
N TYR A 77 -2.20 -9.91 11.92
CA TYR A 77 -0.91 -9.32 11.58
C TYR A 77 -0.48 -8.24 12.57
N ASP A 78 -1.43 -7.45 13.12
CA ASP A 78 -1.15 -6.49 14.19
C ASP A 78 -0.67 -7.20 15.47
N GLU A 79 -1.34 -8.28 15.88
CA GLU A 79 -0.93 -9.13 17.00
C GLU A 79 0.47 -9.75 16.78
N GLU A 80 0.78 -10.16 15.56
CA GLU A 80 2.09 -10.67 15.14
C GLU A 80 3.14 -9.55 14.94
N ARG A 81 2.76 -8.27 15.18
CA ARG A 81 3.62 -7.09 15.13
C ARG A 81 4.12 -6.74 13.74
N ALA A 82 3.29 -6.86 12.73
CA ALA A 82 3.53 -6.22 11.45
C ALA A 82 3.65 -4.69 11.64
N ASP A 83 4.43 -4.04 10.79
CA ASP A 83 4.65 -2.59 10.88
C ASP A 83 3.55 -1.80 10.17
N GLU A 84 2.90 -2.39 9.18
CA GLU A 84 1.85 -1.81 8.35
C GLU A 84 1.12 -2.95 7.63
N VAL A 85 -0.09 -2.73 7.11
CA VAL A 85 -0.75 -3.67 6.17
C VAL A 85 -1.20 -2.93 4.91
N ILE A 86 -1.27 -3.66 3.80
CA ILE A 86 -1.78 -3.13 2.53
C ILE A 86 -2.96 -3.98 2.08
N PHE A 87 -4.08 -3.33 1.78
CA PHE A 87 -5.23 -3.92 1.12
C PHE A 87 -5.20 -3.53 -0.36
N LEU A 88 -5.15 -4.51 -1.26
CA LEU A 88 -5.16 -4.30 -2.70
C LEU A 88 -6.49 -4.81 -3.26
N ASP A 89 -7.40 -3.90 -3.54
CA ASP A 89 -8.65 -4.25 -4.20
C ASP A 89 -8.38 -4.58 -5.67
N ILE A 90 -8.49 -5.86 -6.00
CA ILE A 90 -8.24 -6.38 -7.36
C ILE A 90 -9.52 -6.46 -8.20
N THR A 91 -10.69 -6.17 -7.63
CA THR A 91 -11.97 -6.11 -8.34
C THR A 91 -12.25 -4.77 -8.98
N ALA A 92 -11.56 -3.71 -8.57
CA ALA A 92 -11.90 -2.32 -8.78
C ALA A 92 -12.37 -1.98 -10.21
N THR A 93 -13.62 -2.25 -10.47
CA THR A 93 -14.44 -1.54 -11.43
C THR A 93 -15.04 -0.30 -10.74
N SER A 94 -15.59 0.66 -11.50
CA SER A 94 -16.17 1.87 -10.93
C SER A 94 -17.31 1.63 -9.92
N ASP A 95 -17.93 0.46 -9.98
CA ASP A 95 -19.13 0.13 -9.20
C ASP A 95 -18.79 -0.48 -7.83
N ASP A 96 -17.57 -1.00 -7.64
CA ASP A 96 -17.14 -1.67 -6.40
C ASP A 96 -16.46 -0.74 -5.38
N ARG A 97 -16.41 0.56 -5.67
CA ARG A 97 -15.74 1.55 -4.81
C ARG A 97 -16.37 1.67 -3.42
N ALA A 98 -17.68 1.46 -3.30
CA ALA A 98 -18.36 1.50 -2.01
C ALA A 98 -17.83 0.44 -1.06
N THR A 99 -17.52 -0.76 -1.55
CA THR A 99 -16.97 -1.87 -0.77
C THR A 99 -15.56 -1.52 -0.24
N THR A 100 -14.72 -0.88 -1.08
CA THR A 100 -13.37 -0.48 -0.68
C THR A 100 -13.38 0.64 0.34
N VAL A 101 -14.32 1.59 0.24
CA VAL A 101 -14.51 2.67 1.23
C VAL A 101 -15.03 2.10 2.55
N ASP A 102 -15.97 1.15 2.51
CA ASP A 102 -16.44 0.44 3.70
C ASP A 102 -15.30 -0.31 4.40
N LEU A 103 -14.47 -1.01 3.63
CA LEU A 103 -13.28 -1.69 4.15
C LEU A 103 -12.35 -0.70 4.87
N ALA A 104 -12.08 0.46 4.27
CA ALA A 104 -11.23 1.48 4.90
C ALA A 104 -11.85 2.01 6.20
N SER A 105 -13.17 2.26 6.22
CA SER A 105 -13.87 2.71 7.42
C SER A 105 -13.81 1.68 8.54
N ARG A 106 -14.08 0.40 8.23
CA ARG A 106 -13.96 -0.70 9.20
C ARG A 106 -12.53 -0.87 9.71
N ALA A 107 -11.54 -0.76 8.82
CA ALA A 107 -10.12 -0.80 9.19
C ALA A 107 -9.77 0.32 10.17
N SER A 108 -10.23 1.55 9.92
CA SER A 108 -9.95 2.71 10.79
C SER A 108 -10.53 2.58 12.21
N GLU A 109 -11.59 1.80 12.38
CA GLU A 109 -12.23 1.56 13.67
C GLU A 109 -11.58 0.42 14.46
N GLN A 110 -10.97 -0.54 13.77
CA GLN A 110 -10.58 -1.82 14.36
C GLN A 110 -9.06 -2.08 14.36
N LEU A 111 -8.28 -1.39 13.52
CA LEU A 111 -6.84 -1.59 13.44
C LEU A 111 -6.08 -0.49 14.19
N HIS A 112 -4.93 -0.86 14.75
CA HIS A 112 -4.03 0.05 15.45
C HIS A 112 -2.73 0.32 14.68
N LEU A 113 -2.40 -0.51 13.68
CA LEU A 113 -1.27 -0.31 12.80
C LEU A 113 -1.68 0.53 11.58
N PRO A 114 -0.74 1.26 10.96
CA PRO A 114 -1.00 1.99 9.73
C PRO A 114 -1.42 1.05 8.60
N TYR A 115 -2.30 1.53 7.72
CA TYR A 115 -2.69 0.75 6.57
C TYR A 115 -2.79 1.57 5.29
N CYS A 116 -2.49 0.91 4.19
CA CYS A 116 -2.61 1.43 2.84
C CYS A 116 -3.74 0.73 2.10
N VAL A 117 -4.47 1.46 1.29
CA VAL A 117 -5.47 0.90 0.38
C VAL A 117 -5.06 1.17 -1.06
N GLY A 118 -5.05 0.12 -1.88
CA GLY A 118 -4.82 0.18 -3.32
C GLY A 118 -6.01 -0.35 -4.10
N GLY A 119 -6.18 0.15 -5.33
CA GLY A 119 -7.20 -0.32 -6.26
C GLY A 119 -8.09 0.80 -6.80
N GLY A 120 -8.24 0.88 -8.12
CA GLY A 120 -9.23 1.67 -8.82
C GLY A 120 -9.21 3.20 -8.70
N PHE A 121 -8.25 3.81 -8.04
CA PHE A 121 -8.16 5.27 -7.92
C PHE A 121 -7.78 5.90 -9.25
N ARG A 122 -8.60 6.84 -9.74
CA ARG A 122 -8.42 7.52 -11.03
C ARG A 122 -8.27 9.02 -10.90
N SER A 123 -8.56 9.59 -9.72
CA SER A 123 -8.55 11.02 -9.48
C SER A 123 -8.13 11.36 -8.06
N VAL A 124 -7.72 12.62 -7.84
CA VAL A 124 -7.45 13.16 -6.50
C VAL A 124 -8.71 13.12 -5.62
N ALA A 125 -9.90 13.22 -6.21
CA ALA A 125 -11.17 13.11 -5.48
C ALA A 125 -11.38 11.71 -4.91
N ASP A 126 -11.03 10.65 -5.68
CA ASP A 126 -11.10 9.27 -5.22
C ASP A 126 -10.16 9.04 -4.03
N ILE A 127 -8.92 9.53 -4.15
CA ILE A 127 -7.91 9.46 -3.10
C ILE A 127 -8.39 10.19 -1.84
N ARG A 128 -8.98 11.37 -2.00
CA ARG A 128 -9.56 12.14 -0.88
C ARG A 128 -10.63 11.36 -0.14
N THR A 129 -11.53 10.70 -0.87
CA THR A 129 -12.57 9.87 -0.28
C THR A 129 -11.98 8.75 0.57
N MET A 130 -10.92 8.10 0.08
CA MET A 130 -10.26 6.99 0.78
C MET A 130 -9.51 7.45 2.05
N ILE A 131 -8.75 8.55 1.96
CA ILE A 131 -8.08 9.16 3.12
C ILE A 131 -9.13 9.65 4.15
N ALA A 132 -10.25 10.22 3.70
CA ALA A 132 -11.33 10.64 4.59
C ALA A 132 -12.06 9.46 5.25
N ALA A 133 -12.05 8.27 4.63
CA ALA A 133 -12.56 7.03 5.21
C ALA A 133 -11.62 6.42 6.26
N GLY A 134 -10.38 6.93 6.36
CA GLY A 134 -9.43 6.59 7.42
C GLY A 134 -8.13 5.94 6.95
N ALA A 135 -7.95 5.69 5.64
CA ALA A 135 -6.68 5.15 5.13
C ALA A 135 -5.52 6.13 5.41
N ASP A 136 -4.41 5.62 5.93
CA ASP A 136 -3.18 6.40 6.13
C ASP A 136 -2.46 6.67 4.81
N LYS A 137 -2.55 5.73 3.87
CA LYS A 137 -1.92 5.79 2.57
C LYS A 137 -2.82 5.21 1.49
N VAL A 138 -2.56 5.62 0.25
CA VAL A 138 -3.20 5.07 -0.94
C VAL A 138 -2.16 4.64 -1.96
N SER A 139 -2.46 3.56 -2.68
CA SER A 139 -1.60 3.04 -3.75
C SER A 139 -2.26 3.23 -5.10
N VAL A 140 -1.54 3.86 -6.04
CA VAL A 140 -1.95 4.08 -7.42
C VAL A 140 -1.06 3.28 -8.38
N ASN A 141 -1.65 2.67 -9.42
CA ASN A 141 -0.95 1.89 -10.42
C ASN A 141 -1.36 2.37 -11.84
N SER A 142 -2.27 1.67 -12.50
CA SER A 142 -2.65 1.88 -13.91
C SER A 142 -3.06 3.32 -14.24
N ALA A 143 -3.75 4.00 -13.33
CA ALA A 143 -4.13 5.39 -13.51
C ALA A 143 -2.92 6.34 -13.51
N ALA A 144 -1.93 6.07 -12.67
CA ALA A 144 -0.70 6.86 -12.62
C ALA A 144 0.18 6.62 -13.87
N VAL A 145 0.16 5.41 -14.43
CA VAL A 145 0.83 5.14 -15.72
C VAL A 145 0.13 5.86 -16.88
N ALA A 146 -1.20 5.92 -16.86
CA ALA A 146 -1.99 6.62 -17.88
C ALA A 146 -1.86 8.15 -17.78
N ASP A 147 -1.86 8.68 -16.57
CA ASP A 147 -1.65 10.11 -16.27
C ASP A 147 -0.72 10.27 -15.06
N PRO A 148 0.57 10.42 -15.28
CA PRO A 148 1.55 10.61 -14.21
C PRO A 148 1.33 11.87 -13.36
N SER A 149 0.57 12.86 -13.84
CA SER A 149 0.25 14.07 -13.08
C SER A 149 -0.62 13.78 -11.86
N LEU A 150 -1.31 12.63 -11.84
CA LEU A 150 -2.09 12.16 -10.69
C LEU A 150 -1.22 12.05 -9.44
N ILE A 151 0.02 11.50 -9.57
CA ILE A 151 0.95 11.39 -8.44
C ILE A 151 1.30 12.78 -7.91
N THR A 152 1.64 13.72 -8.80
CA THR A 152 2.02 15.08 -8.41
C THR A 152 0.88 15.79 -7.68
N SER A 153 -0.33 15.71 -8.24
CA SER A 153 -1.51 16.35 -7.66
C SER A 153 -1.92 15.73 -6.32
N ALA A 154 -1.81 14.40 -6.21
CA ALA A 154 -2.11 13.69 -4.97
C ALA A 154 -1.07 14.00 -3.88
N ALA A 155 0.22 13.99 -4.22
CA ALA A 155 1.30 14.33 -3.29
C ALA A 155 1.20 15.78 -2.80
N ALA A 156 0.82 16.71 -3.68
CA ALA A 156 0.58 18.10 -3.30
C ALA A 156 -0.63 18.25 -2.35
N ALA A 157 -1.66 17.42 -2.51
CA ALA A 157 -2.88 17.49 -1.71
C ALA A 157 -2.79 16.79 -0.34
N PHE A 158 -2.03 15.68 -0.24
CA PHE A 158 -2.03 14.80 0.94
C PHE A 158 -0.63 14.59 1.52
N GLY A 159 0.41 15.05 0.88
CA GLY A 159 1.82 14.77 1.22
C GLY A 159 2.33 13.49 0.56
N SER A 160 3.62 13.48 0.24
CA SER A 160 4.28 12.34 -0.41
C SER A 160 4.12 11.03 0.41
N GLN A 161 4.19 11.11 1.73
CA GLN A 161 4.07 9.96 2.63
C GLN A 161 2.74 9.20 2.52
N ALA A 162 1.69 9.84 1.99
CA ALA A 162 0.38 9.24 1.80
C ALA A 162 0.22 8.56 0.44
N ILE A 163 1.16 8.71 -0.47
CA ILE A 163 1.04 8.25 -1.86
C ILE A 163 2.08 7.17 -2.16
N LEU A 164 1.60 5.97 -2.46
CA LEU A 164 2.40 4.87 -2.97
C LEU A 164 2.18 4.74 -4.48
N CYS A 165 3.26 4.48 -5.23
CA CYS A 165 3.15 4.04 -6.62
C CYS A 165 3.36 2.52 -6.69
N ALA A 166 2.33 1.77 -7.05
CA ALA A 166 2.46 0.34 -7.30
C ALA A 166 3.00 0.10 -8.71
N ILE A 167 3.95 -0.82 -8.83
CA ILE A 167 4.63 -1.18 -10.07
C ILE A 167 4.64 -2.70 -10.20
N ASP A 168 3.86 -3.23 -11.14
CA ASP A 168 3.94 -4.63 -11.53
C ASP A 168 5.00 -4.74 -12.63
N ALA A 169 6.13 -5.37 -12.31
CA ALA A 169 7.28 -5.46 -13.20
C ALA A 169 7.51 -6.90 -13.65
N LYS A 170 7.77 -7.09 -14.95
CA LYS A 170 8.08 -8.39 -15.53
C LYS A 170 9.40 -8.32 -16.28
N HIS A 171 10.24 -9.34 -16.09
CA HIS A 171 11.51 -9.45 -16.77
C HIS A 171 11.34 -9.55 -18.28
N VAL A 172 12.15 -8.82 -19.05
CA VAL A 172 12.15 -8.86 -20.52
C VAL A 172 13.15 -9.90 -20.99
N ALA A 173 12.63 -11.00 -21.53
CA ALA A 173 13.47 -12.11 -21.99
C ALA A 173 14.51 -11.67 -23.03
N GLY A 174 15.77 -12.06 -22.83
CA GLY A 174 16.86 -11.75 -23.75
C GLY A 174 17.42 -10.33 -23.67
N ALA A 175 16.90 -9.48 -22.77
CA ALA A 175 17.31 -8.07 -22.64
C ALA A 175 18.24 -7.79 -21.43
N GLY A 176 18.82 -8.81 -20.78
CA GLY A 176 19.60 -8.66 -19.56
C GLY A 176 18.72 -8.21 -18.40
N ASP A 177 19.27 -7.40 -17.50
CA ASP A 177 18.55 -6.90 -16.30
C ASP A 177 17.60 -5.74 -16.68
N LYS A 178 16.55 -6.07 -17.44
CA LYS A 178 15.49 -5.14 -17.81
C LYS A 178 14.12 -5.69 -17.43
N TRP A 179 13.28 -4.81 -16.90
CA TRP A 179 11.90 -5.13 -16.53
C TRP A 179 10.94 -4.13 -17.14
N GLU A 180 9.82 -4.62 -17.62
CA GLU A 180 8.75 -3.84 -18.21
C GLU A 180 7.59 -3.70 -17.24
N VAL A 181 7.01 -2.49 -17.16
CA VAL A 181 5.81 -2.21 -16.36
C VAL A 181 4.57 -2.81 -17.00
N TYR A 182 3.79 -3.48 -16.19
CA TYR A 182 2.48 -4.00 -16.55
C TYR A 182 1.38 -3.24 -15.80
N VAL A 183 0.20 -3.18 -16.41
CA VAL A 183 -0.99 -2.53 -15.84
C VAL A 183 -2.21 -3.45 -15.91
N HIS A 184 -3.33 -3.02 -15.33
CA HIS A 184 -4.57 -3.78 -15.27
C HIS A 184 -4.41 -5.16 -14.61
N GLY A 185 -3.72 -5.20 -13.44
CA GLY A 185 -3.46 -6.46 -12.73
C GLY A 185 -2.57 -7.41 -13.53
N GLY A 186 -1.49 -6.89 -14.11
CA GLY A 186 -0.48 -7.67 -14.83
C GLY A 186 -0.91 -8.15 -16.23
N ARG A 187 -2.07 -7.69 -16.73
CA ARG A 187 -2.63 -8.20 -18.00
C ARG A 187 -2.15 -7.46 -19.25
N LYS A 188 -1.65 -6.23 -19.12
CA LYS A 188 -1.25 -5.39 -20.24
C LYS A 188 0.15 -4.85 -20.07
N ALA A 189 1.04 -5.20 -20.98
CA ALA A 189 2.37 -4.62 -21.11
C ALA A 189 2.28 -3.16 -21.57
N THR A 190 3.18 -2.32 -21.10
CA THR A 190 3.16 -0.86 -21.39
C THR A 190 4.30 -0.40 -22.28
N GLY A 191 5.37 -1.17 -22.43
CA GLY A 191 6.62 -0.76 -23.07
C GLY A 191 7.49 0.14 -22.19
N ILE A 192 7.08 0.44 -20.95
CA ILE A 192 7.79 1.35 -20.05
C ILE A 192 8.79 0.53 -19.22
N ASP A 193 10.04 1.00 -19.14
CA ASP A 193 11.05 0.44 -18.25
C ASP A 193 10.68 0.68 -16.78
N ALA A 194 10.70 -0.39 -15.96
CA ALA A 194 10.24 -0.33 -14.57
C ALA A 194 11.14 0.56 -13.68
N VAL A 195 12.45 0.59 -13.93
CA VAL A 195 13.40 1.42 -13.18
C VAL A 195 13.18 2.89 -13.51
N GLN A 196 13.02 3.22 -14.79
CA GLN A 196 12.72 4.59 -15.23
C GLN A 196 11.37 5.06 -14.67
N TRP A 197 10.36 4.18 -14.65
CA TRP A 197 9.06 4.53 -14.08
C TRP A 197 9.12 4.77 -12.57
N ALA A 198 9.85 3.96 -11.83
CA ALA A 198 10.06 4.17 -10.40
C ALA A 198 10.73 5.52 -10.10
N GLN A 199 11.75 5.88 -10.87
CA GLN A 199 12.41 7.18 -10.78
C GLN A 199 11.48 8.35 -11.11
N GLU A 200 10.62 8.19 -12.13
CA GLU A 200 9.61 9.19 -12.50
C GLU A 200 8.57 9.35 -11.39
N ALA A 201 8.04 8.24 -10.85
CA ALA A 201 7.08 8.26 -9.75
C ALA A 201 7.65 8.97 -8.51
N ALA A 202 8.90 8.69 -8.15
CA ALA A 202 9.60 9.35 -7.04
C ALA A 202 9.76 10.86 -7.29
N ARG A 203 10.19 11.28 -8.50
CA ARG A 203 10.31 12.69 -8.87
C ARG A 203 8.97 13.43 -8.83
N ARG A 204 7.87 12.73 -9.10
CA ARG A 204 6.51 13.30 -9.04
C ARG A 204 5.95 13.36 -7.63
N GLY A 205 6.63 12.78 -6.65
CA GLY A 205 6.26 12.89 -5.25
C GLY A 205 5.63 11.63 -4.64
N ALA A 206 5.73 10.46 -5.29
CA ALA A 206 5.43 9.20 -4.60
C ALA A 206 6.41 9.02 -3.44
N GLY A 207 5.89 8.80 -2.24
CA GLY A 207 6.71 8.62 -1.04
C GLY A 207 7.26 7.20 -0.90
N GLU A 208 6.59 6.23 -1.51
CA GLU A 208 6.99 4.82 -1.49
C GLU A 208 6.67 4.15 -2.85
N ILE A 209 7.44 3.12 -3.18
CA ILE A 209 7.18 2.25 -4.31
C ILE A 209 6.72 0.89 -3.78
N LEU A 210 5.56 0.41 -4.22
CA LEU A 210 5.09 -0.95 -4.00
C LEU A 210 5.45 -1.79 -5.22
N LEU A 211 6.57 -2.50 -5.14
CA LEU A 211 7.14 -3.24 -6.28
C LEU A 211 6.72 -4.70 -6.25
N THR A 212 6.07 -5.15 -7.32
CA THR A 212 5.71 -6.56 -7.54
C THR A 212 6.56 -7.14 -8.68
N SER A 213 7.35 -8.17 -8.41
CA SER A 213 7.96 -8.97 -9.45
C SER A 213 6.96 -10.03 -9.92
N MET A 214 6.42 -9.88 -11.12
CA MET A 214 5.48 -10.83 -11.71
C MET A 214 6.10 -12.21 -11.94
N ASP A 215 7.43 -12.27 -12.03
CA ASP A 215 8.17 -13.53 -12.21
C ASP A 215 8.35 -14.29 -10.89
N ARG A 216 8.23 -13.61 -9.74
CA ARG A 216 8.42 -14.19 -8.41
C ARG A 216 7.16 -14.24 -7.55
N ASP A 217 6.14 -13.47 -7.91
CA ASP A 217 4.90 -13.45 -7.16
C ASP A 217 4.22 -14.83 -7.12
N GLY A 218 3.93 -15.30 -5.92
CA GLY A 218 3.34 -16.62 -5.67
C GLY A 218 4.24 -17.83 -5.90
N SER A 219 5.49 -17.66 -6.41
CA SER A 219 6.41 -18.77 -6.73
C SER A 219 7.01 -19.44 -5.48
N ARG A 220 7.10 -18.72 -4.36
CA ARG A 220 7.80 -19.11 -3.13
C ARG A 220 9.33 -19.21 -3.25
N ASP A 221 9.92 -18.67 -4.31
CA ASP A 221 11.37 -18.68 -4.56
C ASP A 221 12.09 -17.48 -3.93
N GLY A 222 11.37 -16.70 -3.10
CA GLY A 222 11.86 -15.49 -2.46
C GLY A 222 11.76 -14.25 -3.33
N PHE A 223 12.32 -13.14 -2.84
CA PHE A 223 12.28 -11.86 -3.52
C PHE A 223 13.14 -11.83 -4.79
N ASP A 224 12.71 -11.03 -5.77
CA ASP A 224 13.54 -10.67 -6.92
C ASP A 224 14.57 -9.62 -6.48
N CYS A 225 15.73 -10.13 -6.03
CA CYS A 225 16.80 -9.27 -5.52
C CYS A 225 17.43 -8.40 -6.62
N ALA A 226 17.42 -8.86 -7.88
CA ALA A 226 17.97 -8.10 -9.01
C ALA A 226 17.07 -6.89 -9.30
N LEU A 227 15.77 -7.11 -9.48
CA LEU A 227 14.78 -6.06 -9.66
C LEU A 227 14.76 -5.08 -8.47
N THR A 228 14.70 -5.61 -7.24
CA THR A 228 14.64 -4.77 -6.02
C THR A 228 15.89 -3.88 -5.86
N ARG A 229 17.04 -4.35 -6.33
CA ARG A 229 18.28 -3.55 -6.29
C ARG A 229 18.31 -2.49 -7.40
N ALA A 230 17.71 -2.78 -8.56
CA ALA A 230 17.70 -1.88 -9.70
C ALA A 230 16.75 -0.70 -9.48
N VAL A 231 15.60 -0.93 -8.82
CA VAL A 231 14.61 0.08 -8.44
C VAL A 231 15.04 0.83 -7.18
#